data_0bd3f756e51c3438102fb5d9c28c4a79
#
_entry.id   0bd3f756e51c3438102fb5d9c28c4a79
#
_cell.length_a   1.000
_cell.length_b   1.000
_cell.length_c   1.000
_cell.angle_alpha   90.00
_cell.angle_beta   90.00
_cell.angle_gamma   90.00
#
_symmetry.space_group_name_H-M   'P 1'
#
loop_
_entity.id
_entity.type
_entity.pdbx_description
1 polymer ?
#
loop_
_entity_poly.entity_id
_entity_poly.type
_entity_poly.pdbx_seq_one_letter_code
_entity_poly.pdbx_strand_id
1 'polypeptide(L)'
;LTYKNMKTKEITIPTSWSEIELKTFRAYTMYKAQNKEVTALEEKMFCVELFCNLTTEEVRSLNIQDLNNVYGDLIKILDDKNAQIKFEQTFKFKGKEYGFVPNLSKLSTGEWVDYEELMKQGGYWENAHKIMSILFRPITKKRGKKYSIEDYNDEHINEHSEDFLSLTMDRVIGAQSFFFRLGIDLLETLRTYTLAEKEKRSIKKGLEKSKL
;
A
#
# COMPACT_ATOMS: atom_id res chain seq x y z
N LEU A 1 13.34 -12.89 -14.71
CA LEU A 1 14.00 -14.21 -14.71
C LEU A 1 13.10 -15.24 -15.39
N THR A 2 13.65 -16.07 -16.24
CA THR A 2 12.88 -17.06 -17.00
C THR A 2 13.42 -18.45 -16.71
N TYR A 3 12.55 -19.36 -16.26
CA TYR A 3 12.89 -20.77 -16.05
C TYR A 3 12.29 -21.63 -17.17
N LYS A 4 13.05 -22.59 -17.68
CA LYS A 4 12.59 -23.52 -18.70
C LYS A 4 12.23 -24.85 -18.04
N ASN A 5 10.95 -25.20 -18.03
CA ASN A 5 10.48 -26.51 -17.58
C ASN A 5 10.71 -27.57 -18.67
N MET A 6 10.90 -28.83 -18.30
CA MET A 6 11.15 -29.94 -19.24
C MET A 6 10.00 -30.21 -20.23
N LYS A 7 8.86 -29.52 -20.10
CA LYS A 7 7.74 -29.51 -21.06
C LYS A 7 7.53 -28.15 -21.75
N THR A 8 8.59 -27.38 -21.98
CA THR A 8 8.63 -26.23 -22.93
C THR A 8 7.81 -24.98 -22.60
N LYS A 9 7.40 -24.71 -21.37
CA LYS A 9 6.84 -23.40 -21.03
C LYS A 9 7.84 -22.58 -20.25
N GLU A 10 8.11 -21.35 -20.72
CA GLU A 10 8.91 -20.39 -19.96
C GLU A 10 8.07 -19.82 -18.81
N ILE A 11 8.61 -19.85 -17.60
CA ILE A 11 7.98 -19.24 -16.42
C ILE A 11 8.55 -17.84 -16.27
N THR A 12 7.68 -16.85 -16.36
CA THR A 12 8.04 -15.46 -16.11
C THR A 12 7.89 -15.17 -14.61
N ILE A 13 8.98 -14.75 -13.97
CA ILE A 13 9.00 -14.38 -12.56
C ILE A 13 9.13 -12.86 -12.48
N PRO A 14 8.29 -12.14 -11.72
CA PRO A 14 8.51 -10.74 -11.45
C PRO A 14 9.90 -10.52 -10.86
N THR A 15 10.55 -9.42 -11.19
CA THR A 15 11.90 -9.07 -10.72
C THR A 15 11.87 -7.87 -9.77
N SER A 16 10.75 -7.19 -9.68
CA SER A 16 10.56 -6.00 -8.85
C SER A 16 9.09 -5.78 -8.50
N TRP A 17 8.83 -4.93 -7.52
CA TRP A 17 7.49 -4.51 -7.12
C TRP A 17 6.71 -3.80 -8.24
N SER A 18 7.39 -3.22 -9.23
CA SER A 18 6.75 -2.57 -10.39
C SER A 18 6.13 -3.56 -11.39
N GLU A 19 6.43 -4.85 -11.26
CA GLU A 19 5.87 -5.92 -12.09
C GLU A 19 4.75 -6.70 -11.38
N ILE A 20 4.44 -6.35 -10.14
CA ILE A 20 3.39 -6.97 -9.33
C ILE A 20 2.21 -6.01 -9.22
N GLU A 21 1.03 -6.45 -9.63
CA GLU A 21 -0.19 -5.68 -9.46
C GLU A 21 -0.76 -5.83 -8.04
N LEU A 22 -1.44 -4.78 -7.56
CA LEU A 22 -2.08 -4.78 -6.24
C LEU A 22 -3.06 -5.95 -6.05
N LYS A 23 -3.85 -6.30 -7.08
CA LYS A 23 -4.79 -7.43 -7.00
C LYS A 23 -4.08 -8.75 -6.66
N THR A 24 -2.90 -8.98 -7.25
CA THR A 24 -2.10 -10.17 -7.03
C THR A 24 -1.56 -10.20 -5.60
N PHE A 25 -0.96 -9.11 -5.15
CA PHE A 25 -0.43 -9.02 -3.78
C PHE A 25 -1.54 -9.10 -2.73
N ARG A 26 -2.69 -8.45 -2.98
CA ARG A 26 -3.88 -8.53 -2.14
C ARG A 26 -4.38 -9.98 -2.00
N ALA A 27 -4.51 -10.70 -3.12
CA ALA A 27 -4.92 -12.11 -3.10
C ALA A 27 -3.98 -12.97 -2.25
N TYR A 28 -2.66 -12.75 -2.38
CA TYR A 28 -1.66 -13.46 -1.57
C TYR A 28 -1.80 -13.17 -0.07
N THR A 29 -1.93 -11.90 0.30
CA THR A 29 -2.07 -11.51 1.71
C THR A 29 -3.37 -12.02 2.34
N MET A 30 -4.49 -11.98 1.59
CA MET A 30 -5.77 -12.52 2.03
C MET A 30 -5.71 -14.05 2.19
N TYR A 31 -5.09 -14.76 1.25
CA TYR A 31 -4.89 -16.20 1.36
C TYR A 31 -4.12 -16.56 2.64
N LYS A 32 -3.03 -15.87 2.93
CA LYS A 32 -2.26 -16.10 4.18
C LYS A 32 -3.05 -15.78 5.44
N ALA A 33 -3.88 -14.77 5.42
CA ALA A 33 -4.70 -14.39 6.58
C ALA A 33 -5.81 -15.43 6.88
N GLN A 34 -6.42 -16.00 5.84
CA GLN A 34 -7.54 -16.94 5.93
C GLN A 34 -7.08 -18.38 6.17
N ASN A 35 -5.90 -18.76 5.71
CA ASN A 35 -5.41 -20.14 5.70
C ASN A 35 -4.20 -20.32 6.64
N LYS A 36 -4.43 -20.21 7.94
CA LYS A 36 -3.36 -20.31 8.96
C LYS A 36 -2.75 -21.70 9.13
N GLU A 37 -3.42 -22.73 8.67
CA GLU A 37 -3.02 -24.15 8.84
C GLU A 37 -2.49 -24.78 7.54
N VAL A 38 -2.27 -24.00 6.48
CA VAL A 38 -1.69 -24.53 5.24
C VAL A 38 -0.25 -25.00 5.45
N THR A 39 0.12 -26.05 4.75
CA THR A 39 1.50 -26.54 4.75
C THR A 39 2.41 -25.57 4.00
N ALA A 40 3.71 -25.59 4.34
CA ALA A 40 4.71 -24.79 3.65
C ALA A 40 4.77 -25.08 2.13
N LEU A 41 4.43 -26.31 1.72
CA LEU A 41 4.38 -26.68 0.32
C LEU A 41 3.18 -26.03 -0.40
N GLU A 42 1.99 -26.06 0.22
CA GLU A 42 0.80 -25.43 -0.34
C GLU A 42 0.95 -23.91 -0.46
N GLU A 43 1.56 -23.25 0.53
CA GLU A 43 1.87 -21.82 0.45
C GLU A 43 2.81 -21.53 -0.72
N LYS A 44 3.88 -22.33 -0.91
CA LYS A 44 4.80 -22.17 -2.04
C LYS A 44 4.10 -22.36 -3.38
N MET A 45 3.28 -23.39 -3.51
CA MET A 45 2.53 -23.66 -4.73
C MET A 45 1.60 -22.51 -5.08
N PHE A 46 0.82 -22.03 -4.09
CA PHE A 46 -0.08 -20.88 -4.28
C PHE A 46 0.67 -19.61 -4.66
N CYS A 47 1.79 -19.33 -3.99
CA CYS A 47 2.62 -18.17 -4.30
C CYS A 47 3.11 -18.21 -5.76
N VAL A 48 3.67 -19.35 -6.20
CA VAL A 48 4.16 -19.51 -7.58
C VAL A 48 3.02 -19.45 -8.60
N GLU A 49 1.88 -20.09 -8.33
CA GLU A 49 0.67 -20.01 -9.15
C GLU A 49 0.25 -18.56 -9.38
N LEU A 50 0.12 -17.81 -8.29
CA LEU A 50 -0.42 -16.46 -8.30
C LEU A 50 0.54 -15.43 -8.95
N PHE A 51 1.81 -15.44 -8.57
CA PHE A 51 2.78 -14.42 -9.04
C PHE A 51 3.37 -14.73 -10.41
N CYS A 52 3.38 -16.00 -10.83
CA CYS A 52 3.86 -16.40 -12.15
C CYS A 52 2.72 -16.63 -13.15
N ASN A 53 1.47 -16.38 -12.74
CA ASN A 53 0.27 -16.58 -13.56
C ASN A 53 0.20 -17.99 -14.17
N LEU A 54 0.41 -19.01 -13.34
CA LEU A 54 0.35 -20.42 -13.69
C LEU A 54 -0.96 -21.04 -13.20
N THR A 55 -1.41 -22.09 -13.89
CA THR A 55 -2.51 -22.91 -13.37
C THR A 55 -2.01 -23.86 -12.30
N THR A 56 -2.93 -24.38 -11.47
CA THR A 56 -2.62 -25.39 -10.45
C THR A 56 -1.96 -26.64 -11.06
N GLU A 57 -2.42 -27.08 -12.24
CA GLU A 57 -1.83 -28.22 -12.95
C GLU A 57 -0.41 -27.93 -13.42
N GLU A 58 -0.14 -26.71 -13.91
CA GLU A 58 1.21 -26.31 -14.30
C GLU A 58 2.16 -26.31 -13.11
N VAL A 59 1.74 -25.74 -11.97
CA VAL A 59 2.55 -25.74 -10.75
C VAL A 59 2.79 -27.17 -10.24
N ARG A 60 1.77 -28.04 -10.25
CA ARG A 60 1.90 -29.46 -9.87
C ARG A 60 2.81 -30.26 -10.80
N SER A 61 2.96 -29.81 -12.04
CA SER A 61 3.88 -30.46 -13.00
C SER A 61 5.35 -30.09 -12.82
N LEU A 62 5.65 -29.08 -12.00
CA LEU A 62 7.01 -28.70 -11.67
C LEU A 62 7.65 -29.78 -10.78
N ASN A 63 8.95 -30.03 -10.99
CA ASN A 63 9.69 -30.77 -9.98
C ASN A 63 9.92 -29.90 -8.75
N ILE A 64 10.19 -30.53 -7.62
CA ILE A 64 10.32 -29.83 -6.33
C ILE A 64 11.47 -28.82 -6.30
N GLN A 65 12.54 -29.08 -7.08
CA GLN A 65 13.70 -28.19 -7.16
C GLN A 65 13.33 -26.89 -7.89
N ASP A 66 12.63 -27.00 -9.03
CA ASP A 66 12.18 -25.83 -9.81
C ASP A 66 11.18 -25.01 -9.01
N LEU A 67 10.23 -25.66 -8.34
CA LEU A 67 9.28 -24.97 -7.45
C LEU A 67 10.02 -24.18 -6.37
N ASN A 68 11.01 -24.77 -5.70
CA ASN A 68 11.77 -24.09 -4.65
C ASN A 68 12.62 -22.94 -5.21
N ASN A 69 13.20 -23.07 -6.41
CA ASN A 69 13.98 -22.02 -7.05
C ASN A 69 13.09 -20.81 -7.40
N VAL A 70 11.95 -21.06 -8.06
CA VAL A 70 10.98 -20.00 -8.42
C VAL A 70 10.45 -19.30 -7.17
N TYR A 71 10.03 -20.06 -6.17
CA TYR A 71 9.57 -19.51 -4.90
C TYR A 71 10.66 -18.68 -4.20
N GLY A 72 11.91 -19.19 -4.19
CA GLY A 72 13.05 -18.47 -3.60
C GLY A 72 13.31 -17.12 -4.27
N ASP A 73 13.15 -17.04 -5.60
CA ASP A 73 13.29 -15.75 -6.31
C ASP A 73 12.13 -14.80 -6.03
N LEU A 74 10.89 -15.30 -5.90
CA LEU A 74 9.74 -14.50 -5.49
C LEU A 74 9.91 -13.93 -4.07
N ILE A 75 10.37 -14.76 -3.12
CA ILE A 75 10.54 -14.31 -1.73
C ILE A 75 11.62 -13.22 -1.60
N LYS A 76 12.66 -13.22 -2.43
CA LYS A 76 13.64 -12.12 -2.44
C LYS A 76 13.01 -10.76 -2.70
N ILE A 77 11.95 -10.71 -3.51
CA ILE A 77 11.21 -9.47 -3.79
C ILE A 77 10.23 -9.18 -2.67
N LEU A 78 9.42 -10.19 -2.28
CA LEU A 78 8.33 -10.03 -1.31
C LEU A 78 8.84 -9.68 0.10
N ASP A 79 10.03 -10.14 0.48
CA ASP A 79 10.68 -9.88 1.77
C ASP A 79 11.73 -8.75 1.71
N ASP A 80 11.90 -8.09 0.56
CA ASP A 80 12.87 -6.99 0.44
C ASP A 80 12.46 -5.76 1.24
N LYS A 81 12.91 -5.75 2.51
CA LYS A 81 12.72 -4.62 3.43
C LYS A 81 13.55 -3.38 3.06
N ASN A 82 14.52 -3.53 2.18
CA ASN A 82 15.44 -2.47 1.77
C ASN A 82 15.07 -1.88 0.40
N ALA A 83 13.98 -2.34 -0.22
CA ALA A 83 13.53 -1.78 -1.47
C ALA A 83 13.32 -0.27 -1.35
N GLN A 84 14.16 0.51 -2.02
CA GLN A 84 14.06 1.98 -2.05
C GLN A 84 12.91 2.41 -2.97
N ILE A 85 11.69 2.21 -2.52
CA ILE A 85 10.50 2.59 -3.26
C ILE A 85 10.22 4.06 -3.02
N LYS A 86 10.28 4.85 -4.09
CA LYS A 86 10.02 6.29 -4.04
C LYS A 86 8.53 6.57 -4.11
N PHE A 87 8.09 7.49 -3.28
CA PHE A 87 6.75 8.04 -3.36
C PHE A 87 6.58 8.89 -4.64
N GLU A 88 5.58 8.55 -5.46
CA GLU A 88 5.15 9.33 -6.61
C GLU A 88 3.96 10.21 -6.22
N GLN A 89 4.17 11.53 -6.15
CA GLN A 89 3.10 12.47 -5.81
C GLN A 89 2.01 12.56 -6.88
N THR A 90 2.36 12.33 -8.13
CA THR A 90 1.41 12.27 -9.26
C THR A 90 1.80 11.16 -10.21
N PHE A 91 0.83 10.47 -10.78
CA PHE A 91 1.07 9.44 -11.80
C PHE A 91 -0.05 9.41 -12.83
N LYS A 92 0.27 8.90 -14.03
CA LYS A 92 -0.73 8.62 -15.07
C LYS A 92 -1.17 7.17 -14.98
N PHE A 93 -2.49 6.95 -15.03
CA PHE A 93 -3.06 5.62 -14.99
C PHE A 93 -4.37 5.58 -15.77
N LYS A 94 -4.55 4.59 -16.65
CA LYS A 94 -5.74 4.42 -17.51
C LYS A 94 -6.22 5.73 -18.19
N GLY A 95 -5.26 6.51 -18.70
CA GLY A 95 -5.54 7.75 -19.44
C GLY A 95 -5.87 8.97 -18.57
N LYS A 96 -5.97 8.83 -17.24
CA LYS A 96 -6.13 9.95 -16.30
C LYS A 96 -4.83 10.23 -15.55
N GLU A 97 -4.63 11.47 -15.12
CA GLU A 97 -3.54 11.86 -14.22
C GLU A 97 -4.10 11.98 -12.81
N TYR A 98 -3.51 11.24 -11.87
CA TYR A 98 -3.90 11.24 -10.46
C TYR A 98 -2.88 12.00 -9.63
N GLY A 99 -3.35 12.70 -8.61
CA GLY A 99 -2.51 13.41 -7.65
C GLY A 99 -2.83 13.00 -6.22
N PHE A 100 -1.79 12.85 -5.41
CA PHE A 100 -1.95 12.67 -3.97
C PHE A 100 -2.59 13.89 -3.35
N VAL A 101 -3.39 13.73 -2.30
CA VAL A 101 -4.00 14.83 -1.55
C VAL A 101 -2.94 15.89 -1.22
N PRO A 102 -3.03 17.12 -1.79
CA PRO A 102 -1.94 18.11 -1.72
C PRO A 102 -1.62 18.58 -0.30
N ASN A 103 -2.59 18.47 0.59
CA ASN A 103 -2.45 18.88 1.98
C ASN A 103 -3.31 18.00 2.88
N LEU A 104 -2.67 17.12 3.64
CA LEU A 104 -3.37 16.21 4.56
C LEU A 104 -4.11 16.90 5.69
N SER A 105 -3.70 18.14 6.07
CA SER A 105 -4.45 18.93 7.07
C SER A 105 -5.80 19.42 6.55
N LYS A 106 -6.07 19.25 5.26
CA LYS A 106 -7.33 19.57 4.59
C LYS A 106 -8.17 18.34 4.26
N LEU A 107 -7.75 17.15 4.69
CA LEU A 107 -8.63 15.99 4.64
C LEU A 107 -9.92 16.31 5.37
N SER A 108 -11.04 16.07 4.71
CA SER A 108 -12.35 16.22 5.32
C SER A 108 -12.55 15.15 6.41
N THR A 109 -13.48 15.40 7.32
CA THR A 109 -13.86 14.40 8.32
C THR A 109 -14.37 13.12 7.65
N GLY A 110 -15.08 13.22 6.51
CA GLY A 110 -15.52 12.06 5.73
C GLY A 110 -14.36 11.21 5.24
N GLU A 111 -13.38 11.81 4.55
CA GLU A 111 -12.18 11.10 4.08
C GLU A 111 -11.46 10.36 5.22
N TRP A 112 -11.37 10.99 6.39
CA TRP A 112 -10.71 10.37 7.54
C TRP A 112 -11.53 9.21 8.12
N VAL A 113 -12.85 9.37 8.26
CA VAL A 113 -13.75 8.32 8.76
C VAL A 113 -13.70 7.09 7.84
N ASP A 114 -13.81 7.30 6.53
CA ASP A 114 -13.77 6.20 5.56
C ASP A 114 -12.42 5.47 5.57
N TYR A 115 -11.32 6.21 5.68
CA TYR A 115 -10.00 5.61 5.86
C TYR A 115 -9.93 4.74 7.13
N GLU A 116 -10.41 5.26 8.28
CA GLU A 116 -10.42 4.50 9.53
C GLU A 116 -11.31 3.24 9.46
N GLU A 117 -12.47 3.34 8.82
CA GLU A 117 -13.37 2.20 8.63
C GLU A 117 -12.71 1.10 7.78
N LEU A 118 -12.08 1.47 6.67
CA LEU A 118 -11.37 0.52 5.82
C LEU A 118 -10.21 -0.16 6.57
N MET A 119 -9.50 0.58 7.42
CA MET A 119 -8.44 0.02 8.26
C MET A 119 -8.97 -0.96 9.32
N LYS A 120 -10.17 -0.74 9.85
CA LYS A 120 -10.82 -1.62 10.83
C LYS A 120 -11.42 -2.88 10.20
N GLN A 121 -11.90 -2.80 8.96
CA GLN A 121 -12.64 -3.86 8.25
C GLN A 121 -11.75 -4.88 7.50
N GLY A 122 -10.49 -5.03 7.80
CA GLY A 122 -9.61 -6.01 7.14
C GLY A 122 -8.17 -5.54 7.00
N GLY A 123 -7.92 -4.30 7.43
CA GLY A 123 -6.60 -3.70 7.40
C GLY A 123 -6.21 -3.14 6.03
N TYR A 124 -4.96 -2.68 5.96
CA TYR A 124 -4.48 -1.92 4.80
C TYR A 124 -4.52 -2.74 3.49
N TRP A 125 -3.94 -3.93 3.49
CA TRP A 125 -3.75 -4.67 2.22
C TRP A 125 -5.05 -5.16 1.59
N GLU A 126 -6.04 -5.53 2.40
CA GLU A 126 -7.36 -5.91 1.90
C GLU A 126 -8.07 -4.73 1.23
N ASN A 127 -7.90 -3.53 1.78
CA ASN A 127 -8.58 -2.32 1.34
C ASN A 127 -7.66 -1.32 0.62
N ALA A 128 -6.43 -1.70 0.28
CA ALA A 128 -5.43 -0.79 -0.30
C ALA A 128 -5.92 -0.07 -1.56
N HIS A 129 -6.69 -0.73 -2.44
CA HIS A 129 -7.28 -0.12 -3.63
C HIS A 129 -8.24 1.03 -3.28
N LYS A 130 -9.08 0.86 -2.26
CA LYS A 130 -10.02 1.89 -1.76
C LYS A 130 -9.26 3.01 -1.04
N ILE A 131 -8.29 2.66 -0.20
CA ILE A 131 -7.43 3.63 0.49
C ILE A 131 -6.66 4.48 -0.52
N MET A 132 -6.13 3.87 -1.59
CA MET A 132 -5.49 4.60 -2.67
C MET A 132 -6.46 5.56 -3.37
N SER A 133 -7.76 5.23 -3.51
CA SER A 133 -8.77 6.11 -4.09
C SER A 133 -9.12 7.30 -3.19
N ILE A 134 -9.01 7.17 -1.87
CA ILE A 134 -9.12 8.31 -0.93
C ILE A 134 -7.90 9.23 -1.11
N LEU A 135 -6.70 8.66 -1.18
CA LEU A 135 -5.44 9.41 -1.18
C LEU A 135 -5.08 10.02 -2.54
N PHE A 136 -5.50 9.39 -3.65
CA PHE A 136 -5.20 9.83 -5.01
C PHE A 136 -6.50 10.02 -5.79
N ARG A 137 -6.67 11.22 -6.31
CA ARG A 137 -7.83 11.59 -7.13
C ARG A 137 -7.38 12.22 -8.45
N PRO A 138 -8.22 12.17 -9.49
CA PRO A 138 -7.95 12.82 -10.76
C PRO A 138 -7.56 14.28 -10.57
N ILE A 139 -6.53 14.72 -11.30
CA ILE A 139 -6.09 16.12 -11.28
C ILE A 139 -7.03 16.94 -12.18
N THR A 140 -7.66 17.97 -11.59
CA THR A 140 -8.56 18.88 -12.30
C THR A 140 -7.86 20.08 -12.88
N LYS A 141 -6.83 20.58 -12.18
CA LYS A 141 -6.01 21.73 -12.61
C LYS A 141 -4.56 21.50 -12.24
N LYS A 142 -3.63 21.85 -13.15
CA LYS A 142 -2.18 21.73 -12.90
C LYS A 142 -1.47 22.97 -13.40
N ARG A 143 -0.59 23.54 -12.55
CA ARG A 143 0.29 24.67 -12.88
C ARG A 143 1.69 24.40 -12.34
N GLY A 144 2.57 23.93 -13.19
CA GLY A 144 3.91 23.49 -12.78
C GLY A 144 3.83 22.31 -11.80
N LYS A 145 4.40 22.48 -10.60
CA LYS A 145 4.35 21.48 -9.53
C LYS A 145 3.07 21.53 -8.66
N LYS A 146 2.29 22.62 -8.78
CA LYS A 146 1.04 22.77 -8.03
C LYS A 146 -0.10 22.18 -8.82
N TYR A 147 -1.01 21.48 -8.14
CA TYR A 147 -2.20 20.90 -8.74
C TYR A 147 -3.37 20.93 -7.77
N SER A 148 -4.57 20.82 -8.33
CA SER A 148 -5.81 20.55 -7.61
C SER A 148 -6.35 19.19 -8.06
N ILE A 149 -6.95 18.47 -7.17
CA ILE A 149 -7.59 17.19 -7.42
C ILE A 149 -9.11 17.35 -7.33
N GLU A 150 -9.85 16.39 -7.84
CA GLU A 150 -11.30 16.31 -7.66
C GLU A 150 -11.69 16.34 -6.18
N ASP A 151 -12.86 16.92 -5.88
CA ASP A 151 -13.42 16.91 -4.54
C ASP A 151 -13.74 15.47 -4.13
N TYR A 152 -13.68 15.23 -2.81
CA TYR A 152 -13.99 13.94 -2.27
C TYR A 152 -15.48 13.63 -2.43
N ASN A 153 -15.78 12.44 -2.94
CA ASN A 153 -17.13 11.92 -3.08
C ASN A 153 -17.09 10.40 -2.94
N ASP A 154 -17.94 9.82 -2.11
CA ASP A 154 -18.04 8.40 -1.83
C ASP A 154 -18.31 7.57 -3.11
N GLU A 155 -19.06 8.13 -4.08
CA GLU A 155 -19.30 7.49 -5.38
C GLU A 155 -18.00 7.30 -6.16
N HIS A 156 -17.08 8.26 -6.11
CA HIS A 156 -15.78 8.20 -6.79
C HIS A 156 -14.84 7.14 -6.21
N ILE A 157 -14.92 6.86 -4.91
CA ILE A 157 -14.15 5.75 -4.31
C ILE A 157 -14.52 4.44 -4.99
N ASN A 158 -15.81 4.21 -5.18
CA ASN A 158 -16.30 2.97 -5.77
C ASN A 158 -15.96 2.87 -7.27
N GLU A 159 -16.03 3.98 -8.03
CA GLU A 159 -15.72 3.99 -9.46
C GLU A 159 -14.23 3.76 -9.75
N HIS A 160 -13.33 4.35 -8.95
CA HIS A 160 -11.88 4.30 -9.24
C HIS A 160 -11.14 3.21 -8.46
N SER A 161 -11.71 2.74 -7.35
CA SER A 161 -11.03 1.76 -6.51
C SER A 161 -10.79 0.43 -7.22
N GLU A 162 -11.76 -0.05 -7.99
CA GLU A 162 -11.60 -1.30 -8.76
C GLU A 162 -10.51 -1.18 -9.82
N ASP A 163 -10.41 -0.02 -10.47
CA ASP A 163 -9.32 0.26 -11.39
C ASP A 163 -7.95 0.16 -10.70
N PHE A 164 -7.85 0.64 -9.47
CA PHE A 164 -6.60 0.65 -8.70
C PHE A 164 -6.12 -0.73 -8.29
N LEU A 165 -6.93 -1.77 -8.39
CA LEU A 165 -6.47 -3.16 -8.27
C LEU A 165 -5.38 -3.52 -9.29
N SER A 166 -5.30 -2.81 -10.42
CA SER A 166 -4.24 -2.96 -11.43
C SER A 166 -3.06 -2.00 -11.26
N LEU A 167 -3.01 -1.22 -10.17
CA LEU A 167 -1.80 -0.45 -9.84
C LEU A 167 -0.65 -1.38 -9.49
N THR A 168 0.55 -0.96 -9.84
CA THR A 168 1.77 -1.70 -9.47
C THR A 168 2.13 -1.46 -8.01
N MET A 169 2.67 -2.47 -7.36
CA MET A 169 2.94 -2.47 -5.92
C MET A 169 3.98 -1.43 -5.49
N ASP A 170 4.92 -1.06 -6.34
CA ASP A 170 5.86 0.03 -6.06
C ASP A 170 5.14 1.34 -5.75
N ARG A 171 4.10 1.69 -6.51
CA ARG A 171 3.27 2.88 -6.26
C ARG A 171 2.49 2.78 -4.96
N VAL A 172 1.88 1.63 -4.72
CA VAL A 172 1.07 1.41 -3.51
C VAL A 172 1.93 1.44 -2.25
N ILE A 173 3.08 0.75 -2.26
CA ILE A 173 4.02 0.73 -1.13
C ILE A 173 4.63 2.13 -0.92
N GLY A 174 4.98 2.83 -2.00
CA GLY A 174 5.49 4.19 -1.92
C GLY A 174 4.50 5.15 -1.27
N ALA A 175 3.23 5.09 -1.67
CA ALA A 175 2.16 5.89 -1.08
C ALA A 175 1.90 5.53 0.38
N GLN A 176 1.82 4.25 0.71
CA GLN A 176 1.65 3.76 2.07
C GLN A 176 2.77 4.25 2.99
N SER A 177 4.02 4.04 2.57
CA SER A 177 5.19 4.42 3.36
C SER A 177 5.25 5.91 3.62
N PHE A 178 4.89 6.73 2.61
CA PHE A 178 4.82 8.18 2.73
C PHE A 178 3.71 8.61 3.70
N PHE A 179 2.51 8.04 3.56
CA PHE A 179 1.36 8.35 4.39
C PHE A 179 1.59 7.98 5.86
N PHE A 180 2.15 6.81 6.14
CA PHE A 180 2.50 6.41 7.51
C PHE A 180 3.57 7.31 8.12
N ARG A 181 4.58 7.70 7.37
CA ARG A 181 5.62 8.63 7.86
C ARG A 181 5.00 9.97 8.25
N LEU A 182 4.13 10.53 7.41
CA LEU A 182 3.40 11.76 7.73
C LEU A 182 2.52 11.62 8.98
N GLY A 183 1.87 10.47 9.15
CA GLY A 183 1.10 10.19 10.37
C GLY A 183 1.95 10.20 11.64
N ILE A 184 3.14 9.59 11.58
CA ILE A 184 4.11 9.61 12.69
C ILE A 184 4.57 11.03 12.98
N ASP A 185 5.00 11.80 11.97
CA ASP A 185 5.45 13.18 12.12
C ASP A 185 4.38 14.08 12.73
N LEU A 186 3.11 13.87 12.35
CA LEU A 186 1.96 14.59 12.92
C LEU A 186 1.77 14.26 14.41
N LEU A 187 1.83 12.97 14.77
CA LEU A 187 1.69 12.53 16.16
C LEU A 187 2.82 13.08 17.04
N GLU A 188 4.05 13.11 16.55
CA GLU A 188 5.19 13.70 17.27
C GLU A 188 5.00 15.20 17.44
N THR A 189 4.53 15.89 16.42
CA THR A 189 4.24 17.33 16.49
C THR A 189 3.15 17.63 17.54
N LEU A 190 2.05 16.85 17.54
CA LEU A 190 0.98 16.98 18.53
C LEU A 190 1.46 16.70 19.95
N ARG A 191 2.32 15.69 20.11
CA ARG A 191 2.92 15.36 21.42
C ARG A 191 3.79 16.49 21.95
N THR A 192 4.65 17.05 21.12
CA THR A 192 5.53 18.18 21.49
C THR A 192 4.71 19.43 21.85
N TYR A 193 3.68 19.73 21.06
CA TYR A 193 2.76 20.83 21.35
C TYR A 193 2.06 20.64 22.69
N THR A 194 1.53 19.45 22.96
CA THR A 194 0.83 19.13 24.22
C THR A 194 1.76 19.25 25.44
N LEU A 195 3.01 18.82 25.32
CA LEU A 195 4.02 18.97 26.40
C LEU A 195 4.33 20.45 26.66
N ALA A 196 4.57 21.23 25.61
CA ALA A 196 4.82 22.66 25.73
C ALA A 196 3.66 23.43 26.40
N GLU A 197 2.42 23.07 26.06
CA GLU A 197 1.23 23.65 26.69
C GLU A 197 1.11 23.26 28.18
N LYS A 198 1.45 22.03 28.55
CA LYS A 198 1.47 21.60 29.95
C LYS A 198 2.52 22.36 30.76
N GLU A 199 3.70 22.56 30.20
CA GLU A 199 4.77 23.33 30.84
C GLU A 199 4.34 24.80 31.03
N LYS A 200 3.82 25.46 30.02
CA LYS A 200 3.29 26.83 30.14
C LYS A 200 2.25 26.96 31.25
N ARG A 201 1.31 26.02 31.33
CA ARG A 201 0.30 25.99 32.39
C ARG A 201 0.91 25.79 33.80
N SER A 202 1.92 24.95 33.91
CA SER A 202 2.64 24.70 35.17
C SER A 202 3.39 25.96 35.65
N ILE A 203 4.11 26.62 34.73
CA ILE A 203 4.83 27.88 35.02
C ILE A 203 3.86 28.97 35.46
N LYS A 204 2.72 29.12 34.75
CA LYS A 204 1.68 30.11 35.10
C LYS A 204 1.12 29.87 36.50
N LYS A 205 0.81 28.62 36.84
CA LYS A 205 0.35 28.25 38.20
C LYS A 205 1.40 28.48 39.27
N GLY A 206 2.70 28.26 38.98
CA GLY A 206 3.82 28.56 39.89
C GLY A 206 3.95 30.04 40.17
N LEU A 207 3.86 30.88 39.14
CA LEU A 207 3.93 32.33 39.26
C LEU A 207 2.74 32.94 40.02
N GLU A 208 1.54 32.36 39.91
CA GLU A 208 0.36 32.80 40.69
C GLU A 208 0.48 32.45 42.15
N LYS A 209 1.09 31.32 42.52
CA LYS A 209 1.34 30.91 43.91
C LYS A 209 2.44 31.72 44.59
N SER A 210 3.38 32.30 43.85
CA SER A 210 4.50 33.10 44.41
C SER A 210 4.11 34.59 44.65
N LYS A 211 2.89 34.99 44.28
CA LYS A 211 2.37 36.34 44.47
C LYS A 211 1.39 36.47 45.65
N LEU A 212 1.14 35.36 46.34
CA LEU A 212 0.37 35.28 47.60
C LEU A 212 1.32 35.10 48.78
#